data_6fc0381f2e1202eaf08070ef5cf79293
#
_entry.id   6fc0381f2e1202eaf08070ef5cf79293
#
_cell.length_a   1.000
_cell.length_b   1.000
_cell.length_c   1.000
_cell.angle_alpha   90.00
_cell.angle_beta   90.00
_cell.angle_gamma   90.00
#
_symmetry.space_group_name_H-M   'P 1'
#
loop_
_entity.id
_entity.type
_entity.pdbx_description
1 polymer ?
#
loop_
_entity_poly.entity_id
_entity_poly.type
_entity_poly.pdbx_seq_one_letter_code
_entity_poly.pdbx_strand_id
1 'polypeptide(L)'
;MNEKKNPHLVPQSRNAWGLIEGIDYKTNEDGSINWRAMVKPEHLFPNKGWFELRKQQAPTSIEGLNDSQLLIKLAGIKELAKLRGYTSVKYDVIKCEPSYVTIKCGITWVPNYESEHESYYEDIANATVNNTSDFAVKFLETIAANRAFVRAVRNFLGVHIVGSDEIDASKKGAPAIIEEDNESALPSSQGMLEKTAKNSNINSFEDFQDYLRNAWKMGVYKNAEAKVWTSYNDIPAKEARILMSILKDK
;
A
#
# COMPACT_ATOMS: atom_id res chain seq x y z
N MET A 1 13.15 27.30 34.00
CA MET A 1 12.07 27.18 32.99
C MET A 1 11.49 25.79 33.12
N ASN A 2 10.26 25.67 33.64
CA ASN A 2 9.60 24.39 33.74
C ASN A 2 9.03 24.07 32.34
N GLU A 3 9.64 23.13 31.63
CA GLU A 3 9.05 22.56 30.43
C GLU A 3 7.71 21.90 30.82
N LYS A 4 6.62 22.46 30.34
CA LYS A 4 5.29 21.82 30.41
C LYS A 4 5.34 20.56 29.56
N LYS A 5 5.64 19.40 30.17
CA LYS A 5 5.51 18.10 29.53
C LYS A 5 4.05 17.95 29.08
N ASN A 6 3.85 17.73 27.77
CA ASN A 6 2.54 17.45 27.22
C ASN A 6 1.99 16.16 27.90
N PRO A 7 0.86 16.21 28.67
CA PRO A 7 0.37 15.08 29.43
C PRO A 7 -0.10 13.91 28.55
N HIS A 8 -0.22 14.12 27.23
CA HIS A 8 -0.60 13.09 26.26
C HIS A 8 0.60 12.39 25.59
N LEU A 9 1.82 12.86 25.82
CA LEU A 9 3.05 12.21 25.39
C LEU A 9 3.63 11.43 26.56
N VAL A 10 3.09 10.23 26.83
CA VAL A 10 3.77 9.25 27.68
C VAL A 10 4.82 8.60 26.80
N PRO A 11 6.13 8.84 27.01
CA PRO A 11 7.17 8.09 26.32
C PRO A 11 6.92 6.61 26.62
N GLN A 12 6.85 5.77 25.59
CA GLN A 12 6.80 4.33 25.80
C GLN A 12 8.12 3.93 26.49
N SER A 13 8.07 3.70 27.80
CA SER A 13 9.22 3.24 28.56
C SER A 13 9.54 1.81 28.14
N ARG A 14 10.83 1.51 28.06
CA ARG A 14 11.30 0.14 27.91
C ARG A 14 11.79 -0.34 29.27
N ASN A 15 11.44 -1.60 29.62
CA ASN A 15 11.90 -2.24 30.82
C ASN A 15 13.40 -2.63 30.71
N ALA A 16 13.94 -3.23 31.77
CA ALA A 16 15.34 -3.70 31.81
C ALA A 16 15.71 -4.70 30.71
N TRP A 17 14.71 -5.34 30.09
CA TRP A 17 14.88 -6.29 29.00
C TRP A 17 14.83 -5.64 27.61
N GLY A 18 14.73 -4.29 27.53
CA GLY A 18 14.60 -3.55 26.29
C GLY A 18 13.23 -3.64 25.63
N LEU A 19 12.21 -4.19 26.30
CA LEU A 19 10.85 -4.36 25.80
C LEU A 19 9.95 -3.22 26.26
N ILE A 20 8.99 -2.81 25.42
CA ILE A 20 8.00 -1.78 25.78
C ILE A 20 7.12 -2.32 26.91
N GLU A 21 6.96 -1.52 27.97
CA GLU A 21 6.09 -1.87 29.10
C GLU A 21 4.61 -1.92 28.69
N GLY A 22 3.88 -2.87 29.25
CA GLY A 22 2.44 -3.05 29.01
C GLY A 22 2.07 -3.76 27.71
N ILE A 23 3.06 -4.22 26.93
CA ILE A 23 2.83 -5.06 25.76
C ILE A 23 2.94 -6.55 26.15
N ASP A 24 1.95 -7.34 25.76
CA ASP A 24 1.94 -8.79 25.89
C ASP A 24 2.71 -9.43 24.73
N TYR A 25 4.04 -9.57 24.88
CA TYR A 25 4.87 -10.18 23.86
C TYR A 25 4.63 -11.71 23.82
N LYS A 26 4.44 -12.22 22.61
CA LYS A 26 4.37 -13.66 22.34
C LYS A 26 5.79 -14.21 22.19
N THR A 27 6.08 -15.34 22.84
CA THR A 27 7.41 -15.97 22.81
C THR A 27 7.34 -17.34 22.15
N ASN A 28 8.45 -17.74 21.56
CA ASN A 28 8.72 -19.11 21.12
C ASN A 28 9.12 -19.99 22.33
N GLU A 29 9.24 -21.30 22.12
CA GLU A 29 9.65 -22.26 23.14
C GLU A 29 11.05 -22.00 23.70
N ASP A 30 11.94 -21.41 22.89
CA ASP A 30 13.30 -21.02 23.28
C ASP A 30 13.37 -19.69 24.04
N GLY A 31 12.23 -19.04 24.27
CA GLY A 31 12.13 -17.74 24.94
C GLY A 31 12.36 -16.54 24.04
N SER A 32 12.69 -16.70 22.77
CA SER A 32 12.76 -15.60 21.80
C SER A 32 11.38 -15.02 21.48
N ILE A 33 11.32 -13.76 21.03
CA ILE A 33 10.05 -13.14 20.67
C ILE A 33 9.54 -13.73 19.34
N ASN A 34 8.30 -14.20 19.35
CA ASN A 34 7.61 -14.62 18.14
C ASN A 34 7.04 -13.39 17.38
N TRP A 35 7.88 -12.71 16.60
CA TRP A 35 7.49 -11.51 15.87
C TRP A 35 6.36 -11.77 14.88
N ARG A 36 6.26 -13.00 14.35
CA ARG A 36 5.14 -13.41 13.49
C ARG A 36 3.80 -13.36 14.25
N ALA A 37 3.78 -13.82 15.49
CA ALA A 37 2.60 -13.79 16.34
C ALA A 37 2.26 -12.39 16.88
N MET A 38 3.19 -11.45 16.80
CA MET A 38 2.97 -10.04 17.15
C MET A 38 2.28 -9.25 16.03
N VAL A 39 2.15 -9.80 14.82
CA VAL A 39 1.43 -9.15 13.71
C VAL A 39 -0.07 -9.18 13.99
N LYS A 40 -0.70 -8.03 14.07
CA LYS A 40 -2.15 -7.93 14.26
C LYS A 40 -2.93 -8.41 13.04
N PRO A 41 -4.07 -9.10 13.21
CA PRO A 41 -4.88 -9.61 12.10
C PRO A 41 -5.29 -8.54 11.06
N GLU A 42 -5.58 -7.31 11.49
CA GLU A 42 -5.95 -6.19 10.61
C GLU A 42 -4.83 -5.77 9.63
N HIS A 43 -3.61 -6.18 9.90
CA HIS A 43 -2.46 -5.93 9.01
C HIS A 43 -2.19 -7.08 8.04
N LEU A 44 -2.99 -8.14 8.09
CA LEU A 44 -2.86 -9.31 7.23
C LEU A 44 -4.04 -9.41 6.26
N PHE A 45 -3.78 -9.91 5.07
CA PHE A 45 -4.82 -10.23 4.09
C PHE A 45 -4.35 -11.32 3.13
N PRO A 46 -5.29 -12.03 2.46
CA PRO A 46 -4.94 -13.10 1.55
C PRO A 46 -4.12 -12.62 0.33
N ASN A 47 -3.07 -13.34 0.00
CA ASN A 47 -2.26 -13.12 -1.20
C ASN A 47 -3.01 -13.59 -2.44
N LYS A 48 -3.80 -12.72 -3.05
CA LYS A 48 -4.59 -13.05 -4.25
C LYS A 48 -3.74 -13.65 -5.37
N GLY A 49 -2.55 -13.12 -5.62
CA GLY A 49 -1.65 -13.62 -6.64
C GLY A 49 -1.20 -15.07 -6.39
N TRP A 50 -1.04 -15.46 -5.12
CA TRP A 50 -0.73 -16.85 -4.77
C TRP A 50 -1.87 -17.81 -5.16
N PHE A 51 -3.13 -17.41 -4.92
CA PHE A 51 -4.31 -18.20 -5.27
C PHE A 51 -4.56 -18.22 -6.77
N GLU A 52 -4.43 -17.08 -7.47
CA GLU A 52 -4.60 -16.97 -8.92
C GLU A 52 -3.63 -17.86 -9.70
N LEU A 53 -2.35 -17.90 -9.30
CA LEU A 53 -1.35 -18.79 -9.90
C LEU A 53 -1.74 -20.28 -9.80
N ARG A 54 -2.57 -20.62 -8.81
CA ARG A 54 -3.06 -21.99 -8.57
C ARG A 54 -4.48 -22.22 -9.07
N LYS A 55 -5.04 -21.23 -9.79
CA LYS A 55 -6.42 -21.26 -10.29
C LYS A 55 -7.46 -21.47 -9.17
N GLN A 56 -7.18 -20.88 -8.00
CA GLN A 56 -8.05 -20.92 -6.81
C GLN A 56 -8.61 -19.52 -6.55
N GLN A 57 -9.81 -19.45 -6.01
CA GLN A 57 -10.37 -18.20 -5.53
C GLN A 57 -9.75 -17.85 -4.17
N ALA A 58 -9.24 -16.61 -4.04
CA ALA A 58 -8.73 -16.12 -2.78
C ALA A 58 -9.89 -16.01 -1.76
N PRO A 59 -9.72 -16.52 -0.52
CA PRO A 59 -10.72 -16.35 0.53
C PRO A 59 -10.80 -14.89 0.98
N THR A 60 -11.90 -14.53 1.65
CA THR A 60 -12.10 -13.21 2.26
C THR A 60 -11.55 -13.12 3.69
N SER A 61 -11.35 -14.28 4.36
CA SER A 61 -10.78 -14.39 5.71
C SER A 61 -9.33 -14.84 5.63
N ILE A 62 -8.54 -14.47 6.65
CA ILE A 62 -7.16 -14.93 6.85
C ILE A 62 -7.08 -16.23 7.64
N GLU A 63 -8.20 -16.71 8.18
CA GLU A 63 -8.25 -17.92 9.02
C GLU A 63 -7.79 -19.16 8.25
N GLY A 64 -6.91 -19.96 8.87
CA GLY A 64 -6.39 -21.17 8.28
C GLY A 64 -5.36 -20.97 7.17
N LEU A 65 -4.99 -19.73 6.84
CA LEU A 65 -3.97 -19.44 5.85
C LEU A 65 -2.57 -19.50 6.44
N ASN A 66 -1.64 -20.07 5.69
CA ASN A 66 -0.22 -20.07 6.04
C ASN A 66 0.47 -18.79 5.53
N ASP A 67 1.71 -18.54 5.97
CA ASP A 67 2.46 -17.32 5.66
C ASP A 67 2.66 -17.07 4.16
N SER A 68 2.77 -18.10 3.33
CA SER A 68 2.88 -17.94 1.87
C SER A 68 1.59 -17.48 1.20
N GLN A 69 0.45 -17.71 1.85
CA GLN A 69 -0.89 -17.34 1.39
C GLN A 69 -1.33 -15.97 1.90
N LEU A 70 -0.50 -15.33 2.71
CA LEU A 70 -0.75 -14.03 3.33
C LEU A 70 0.15 -12.94 2.76
N LEU A 71 -0.31 -11.72 2.87
CA LEU A 71 0.49 -10.50 2.71
C LEU A 71 0.36 -9.66 3.98
N ILE A 72 1.42 -8.90 4.30
CA ILE A 72 1.41 -7.96 5.41
C ILE A 72 1.47 -6.52 4.88
N LYS A 73 0.65 -5.65 5.46
CA LYS A 73 0.62 -4.22 5.15
C LYS A 73 1.86 -3.51 5.69
N LEU A 74 2.29 -2.45 4.99
CA LEU A 74 3.37 -1.56 5.45
C LEU A 74 3.15 -1.06 6.89
N ALA A 75 1.89 -0.75 7.25
CA ALA A 75 1.53 -0.32 8.61
C ALA A 75 1.90 -1.39 9.67
N GLY A 76 1.64 -2.67 9.40
CA GLY A 76 2.01 -3.77 10.28
C GLY A 76 3.52 -3.92 10.45
N ILE A 77 4.28 -3.77 9.37
CA ILE A 77 5.75 -3.78 9.43
C ILE A 77 6.28 -2.59 10.25
N LYS A 78 5.72 -1.39 10.06
CA LYS A 78 6.09 -0.21 10.85
C LYS A 78 5.77 -0.39 12.34
N GLU A 79 4.66 -1.07 12.65
CA GLU A 79 4.29 -1.39 14.03
C GLU A 79 5.29 -2.38 14.66
N LEU A 80 5.66 -3.46 13.97
CA LEU A 80 6.68 -4.38 14.42
C LEU A 80 8.03 -3.69 14.65
N ALA A 81 8.45 -2.82 13.73
CA ALA A 81 9.68 -2.06 13.88
C ALA A 81 9.66 -1.17 15.14
N LYS A 82 8.52 -0.51 15.43
CA LYS A 82 8.33 0.28 16.66
C LYS A 82 8.38 -0.59 17.90
N LEU A 83 7.74 -1.76 17.88
CA LEU A 83 7.77 -2.71 19.01
C LEU A 83 9.19 -3.19 19.29
N ARG A 84 9.93 -3.60 18.26
CA ARG A 84 11.34 -4.01 18.41
C ARG A 84 12.21 -2.85 18.86
N GLY A 85 11.98 -1.65 18.34
CA GLY A 85 12.70 -0.42 18.62
C GLY A 85 13.98 -0.27 17.80
N TYR A 86 14.18 0.94 17.29
CA TYR A 86 15.36 1.31 16.50
C TYR A 86 15.82 2.70 16.89
N THR A 87 17.13 2.95 16.75
CA THR A 87 17.77 4.25 17.01
C THR A 87 17.94 5.03 15.72
N SER A 88 18.08 4.36 14.58
CA SER A 88 18.20 5.02 13.28
C SER A 88 17.63 4.19 12.14
N VAL A 89 17.16 4.90 11.12
CA VAL A 89 16.85 4.34 9.79
C VAL A 89 17.57 5.20 8.77
N LYS A 90 18.39 4.59 7.93
CA LYS A 90 19.18 5.26 6.91
C LYS A 90 18.85 4.67 5.54
N TYR A 91 18.69 5.56 4.56
CA TYR A 91 18.48 5.16 3.17
C TYR A 91 19.67 5.61 2.33
N ASP A 92 20.26 4.67 1.59
CA ASP A 92 21.31 4.93 0.61
C ASP A 92 20.73 4.68 -0.80
N VAL A 93 20.77 5.71 -1.63
CA VAL A 93 20.32 5.59 -3.03
C VAL A 93 21.45 4.94 -3.83
N ILE A 94 21.24 3.70 -4.25
CA ILE A 94 22.25 2.93 -5.02
C ILE A 94 22.16 3.30 -6.51
N LYS A 95 20.93 3.48 -7.02
CA LYS A 95 20.67 3.88 -8.40
C LYS A 95 19.38 4.68 -8.47
N CYS A 96 19.39 5.76 -9.23
CA CYS A 96 18.22 6.58 -9.48
C CYS A 96 18.19 7.03 -10.94
N GLU A 97 17.26 6.45 -11.69
CA GLU A 97 16.99 6.76 -13.10
C GLU A 97 15.48 6.98 -13.27
N PRO A 98 15.01 7.67 -14.31
CA PRO A 98 13.57 7.96 -14.48
C PRO A 98 12.66 6.72 -14.51
N SER A 99 13.20 5.56 -14.89
CA SER A 99 12.44 4.29 -15.00
C SER A 99 12.85 3.24 -13.98
N TYR A 100 13.87 3.51 -13.15
CA TYR A 100 14.47 2.52 -12.26
C TYR A 100 15.13 3.17 -11.04
N VAL A 101 14.68 2.81 -9.85
CA VAL A 101 15.27 3.27 -8.59
C VAL A 101 15.63 2.06 -7.74
N THR A 102 16.83 2.05 -7.15
CA THR A 102 17.26 1.06 -6.15
C THR A 102 17.72 1.78 -4.90
N ILE A 103 17.15 1.37 -3.77
CA ILE A 103 17.46 1.92 -2.45
C ILE A 103 17.85 0.79 -1.51
N LYS A 104 18.87 1.06 -0.71
CA LYS A 104 19.26 0.25 0.44
C LYS A 104 18.71 0.93 1.70
N CYS A 105 18.08 0.16 2.58
CA CYS A 105 17.63 0.62 3.89
C CYS A 105 18.45 -0.08 4.98
N GLY A 106 19.17 0.69 5.80
CA GLY A 106 19.88 0.22 6.98
C GLY A 106 19.16 0.67 8.25
N ILE A 107 18.99 -0.26 9.19
CA ILE A 107 18.31 -0.03 10.46
C ILE A 107 19.22 -0.41 11.61
N THR A 108 19.41 0.51 12.57
CA THR A 108 20.10 0.23 13.81
C THR A 108 19.05 -0.02 14.89
N TRP A 109 19.05 -1.23 15.43
CA TRP A 109 18.07 -1.70 16.40
C TRP A 109 18.57 -1.48 17.83
N VAL A 110 17.68 -1.07 18.74
CA VAL A 110 18.02 -0.92 20.16
C VAL A 110 18.38 -2.28 20.77
N PRO A 111 19.26 -2.33 21.78
CA PRO A 111 19.52 -3.54 22.56
C PRO A 111 18.24 -4.07 23.20
N ASN A 112 18.12 -5.39 23.31
CA ASN A 112 17.12 -6.09 24.10
C ASN A 112 17.73 -7.36 24.68
N TYR A 113 16.96 -8.18 25.40
CA TYR A 113 17.47 -9.41 26.01
C TYR A 113 17.95 -10.48 25.00
N GLU A 114 17.54 -10.38 23.72
CA GLU A 114 18.03 -11.26 22.65
C GLU A 114 19.36 -10.74 22.06
N SER A 115 19.71 -9.48 22.33
CA SER A 115 20.90 -8.82 21.77
C SER A 115 21.40 -7.77 22.74
N GLU A 116 22.51 -8.04 23.45
CA GLU A 116 23.11 -7.15 24.46
C GLU A 116 23.58 -5.81 23.90
N HIS A 117 23.84 -5.75 22.58
CA HIS A 117 24.31 -4.56 21.88
C HIS A 117 23.35 -4.15 20.77
N GLU A 118 23.52 -2.91 20.29
CA GLU A 118 22.85 -2.47 19.08
C GLU A 118 23.16 -3.43 17.92
N SER A 119 22.12 -3.80 17.19
CA SER A 119 22.24 -4.65 16.01
C SER A 119 21.99 -3.84 14.77
N TYR A 120 22.82 -3.98 13.75
CA TYR A 120 22.60 -3.34 12.46
C TYR A 120 22.17 -4.39 11.43
N TYR A 121 21.15 -4.05 10.66
CA TYR A 121 20.70 -4.86 9.54
C TYR A 121 20.33 -3.99 8.36
N GLU A 122 20.69 -4.42 7.15
CA GLU A 122 20.34 -3.70 5.93
C GLU A 122 19.79 -4.64 4.88
N ASP A 123 18.92 -4.10 4.02
CA ASP A 123 18.40 -4.80 2.86
C ASP A 123 18.20 -3.82 1.71
N ILE A 124 18.06 -4.35 0.51
CA ILE A 124 17.96 -3.59 -0.73
C ILE A 124 16.66 -3.92 -1.46
N ALA A 125 16.07 -2.91 -2.09
CA ALA A 125 14.92 -3.11 -2.97
C ALA A 125 14.94 -2.13 -4.14
N ASN A 126 14.23 -2.51 -5.20
CA ASN A 126 14.04 -1.64 -6.36
C ASN A 126 12.56 -1.33 -6.60
N ALA A 127 12.35 -0.23 -7.33
CA ALA A 127 11.09 0.09 -7.99
C ALA A 127 11.39 0.48 -9.43
N THR A 128 10.58 -0.02 -10.34
CA THR A 128 10.72 0.24 -11.77
C THR A 128 9.36 0.53 -12.38
N VAL A 129 9.34 1.15 -13.55
CA VAL A 129 8.09 1.34 -14.31
C VAL A 129 7.40 0.02 -14.65
N ASN A 130 8.15 -1.11 -14.61
CA ASN A 130 7.62 -2.44 -14.94
C ASN A 130 7.15 -3.23 -13.71
N ASN A 131 7.50 -2.82 -12.48
CA ASN A 131 7.11 -3.51 -11.25
C ASN A 131 6.32 -2.63 -10.27
N THR A 132 5.81 -1.51 -10.75
CA THR A 132 4.94 -0.60 -10.00
C THR A 132 3.66 -0.32 -10.80
N SER A 133 2.57 0.02 -10.12
CA SER A 133 1.34 0.43 -10.78
C SER A 133 1.51 1.77 -11.52
N ASP A 134 0.70 2.01 -12.56
CA ASP A 134 0.76 3.24 -13.36
C ASP A 134 0.67 4.53 -12.51
N PHE A 135 -0.06 4.49 -11.42
CA PHE A 135 -0.13 5.60 -10.46
C PHE A 135 1.20 5.79 -9.72
N ALA A 136 1.79 4.69 -9.25
CA ALA A 136 2.98 4.71 -8.38
C ALA A 136 4.30 4.96 -9.16
N VAL A 137 4.29 4.83 -10.49
CA VAL A 137 5.47 5.12 -11.35
C VAL A 137 6.02 6.54 -11.14
N LYS A 138 5.18 7.49 -10.73
CA LYS A 138 5.61 8.85 -10.42
C LYS A 138 6.36 9.00 -9.09
N PHE A 139 6.43 7.93 -8.28
CA PHE A 139 6.96 7.93 -6.92
C PHE A 139 7.89 6.73 -6.69
N LEU A 140 8.71 6.39 -7.70
CA LEU A 140 9.58 5.21 -7.65
C LEU A 140 10.52 5.22 -6.43
N GLU A 141 11.01 6.38 -6.04
CA GLU A 141 11.89 6.55 -4.87
C GLU A 141 11.17 6.13 -3.58
N THR A 142 9.93 6.59 -3.42
CA THR A 142 9.11 6.24 -2.23
C THR A 142 8.81 4.75 -2.20
N ILE A 143 8.45 4.16 -3.35
CA ILE A 143 8.16 2.72 -3.45
C ILE A 143 9.42 1.89 -3.15
N ALA A 144 10.56 2.25 -3.73
CA ALA A 144 11.83 1.56 -3.47
C ALA A 144 12.24 1.67 -2.00
N ALA A 145 12.09 2.85 -1.37
CA ALA A 145 12.37 3.07 0.04
C ALA A 145 11.47 2.23 0.95
N ASN A 146 10.16 2.22 0.70
CA ASN A 146 9.21 1.40 1.46
C ASN A 146 9.53 -0.08 1.33
N ARG A 147 9.79 -0.58 0.12
CA ARG A 147 10.17 -1.98 -0.12
C ARG A 147 11.46 -2.35 0.60
N ALA A 148 12.49 -1.50 0.57
CA ALA A 148 13.75 -1.74 1.26
C ALA A 148 13.55 -1.79 2.79
N PHE A 149 12.75 -0.86 3.34
CA PHE A 149 12.40 -0.85 4.76
C PHE A 149 11.63 -2.11 5.17
N VAL A 150 10.59 -2.48 4.42
CA VAL A 150 9.78 -3.68 4.68
C VAL A 150 10.66 -4.92 4.71
N ARG A 151 11.56 -5.08 3.73
CA ARG A 151 12.48 -6.21 3.66
C ARG A 151 13.45 -6.24 4.83
N ALA A 152 14.06 -5.08 5.16
CA ALA A 152 15.01 -4.99 6.26
C ALA A 152 14.36 -5.36 7.60
N VAL A 153 13.15 -4.86 7.89
CA VAL A 153 12.41 -5.20 9.12
C VAL A 153 12.02 -6.66 9.14
N ARG A 154 11.37 -7.12 8.09
CA ARG A 154 10.82 -8.47 8.00
C ARG A 154 11.90 -9.55 8.08
N ASN A 155 13.00 -9.37 7.36
CA ASN A 155 14.10 -10.32 7.34
C ASN A 155 14.86 -10.34 8.68
N PHE A 156 15.09 -9.18 9.29
CA PHE A 156 15.70 -9.09 10.62
C PHE A 156 14.87 -9.76 11.71
N LEU A 157 13.54 -9.59 11.67
CA LEU A 157 12.62 -10.16 12.67
C LEU A 157 12.18 -11.60 12.36
N GLY A 158 12.64 -12.21 11.28
CA GLY A 158 12.24 -13.57 10.90
C GLY A 158 10.77 -13.70 10.51
N VAL A 159 10.14 -12.61 10.02
CA VAL A 159 8.75 -12.64 9.54
C VAL A 159 8.73 -13.06 8.08
N HIS A 160 8.21 -14.26 7.81
CA HIS A 160 8.23 -14.86 6.47
C HIS A 160 7.06 -14.41 5.57
N ILE A 161 6.07 -13.69 6.09
CA ILE A 161 4.99 -13.11 5.30
C ILE A 161 5.56 -11.99 4.41
N VAL A 162 5.27 -12.04 3.12
CA VAL A 162 5.73 -11.03 2.16
C VAL A 162 4.96 -9.72 2.38
N GLY A 163 5.66 -8.59 2.30
CA GLY A 163 5.03 -7.28 2.35
C GLY A 163 4.20 -7.00 1.10
N SER A 164 3.05 -6.36 1.25
CA SER A 164 2.23 -5.95 0.11
C SER A 164 3.00 -5.06 -0.87
N ASP A 165 3.88 -4.20 -0.35
CA ASP A 165 4.71 -3.30 -1.16
C ASP A 165 5.80 -4.03 -1.96
N GLU A 166 6.13 -5.27 -1.58
CA GLU A 166 7.13 -6.09 -2.29
C GLU A 166 6.55 -6.79 -3.52
N ILE A 167 5.22 -6.85 -3.65
CA ILE A 167 4.56 -7.52 -4.78
C ILE A 167 4.65 -6.64 -6.03
N ASP A 168 4.90 -7.30 -7.16
CA ASP A 168 4.85 -6.66 -8.46
C ASP A 168 3.41 -6.26 -8.83
N ALA A 169 3.13 -4.98 -8.81
CA ALA A 169 1.82 -4.41 -9.12
C ALA A 169 1.66 -4.03 -10.60
N SER A 170 2.67 -4.29 -11.45
CA SER A 170 2.65 -3.90 -12.88
C SER A 170 1.79 -4.80 -13.75
N LYS A 171 1.42 -5.99 -13.30
CA LYS A 171 0.63 -6.92 -14.10
C LYS A 171 -0.76 -6.36 -14.35
N LYS A 172 -1.02 -5.98 -15.59
CA LYS A 172 -2.35 -5.78 -16.13
C LYS A 172 -3.18 -7.02 -15.82
N GLY A 173 -4.03 -6.95 -14.80
CA GLY A 173 -4.88 -8.06 -14.34
C GLY A 173 -4.68 -8.49 -12.89
N ALA A 174 -3.57 -8.16 -12.20
CA ALA A 174 -3.57 -8.22 -10.75
C ALA A 174 -4.35 -6.98 -10.25
N PRO A 175 -5.45 -7.15 -9.50
CA PRO A 175 -6.10 -6.00 -8.89
C PRO A 175 -5.04 -5.31 -8.03
N ALA A 176 -4.76 -4.03 -8.32
CA ALA A 176 -3.99 -3.22 -7.39
C ALA A 176 -4.65 -3.41 -6.03
N ILE A 177 -3.90 -3.94 -5.06
CA ILE A 177 -4.37 -4.00 -3.69
C ILE A 177 -4.32 -2.55 -3.21
N ILE A 178 -5.36 -1.82 -3.55
CA ILE A 178 -5.67 -0.55 -2.94
C ILE A 178 -6.11 -0.95 -1.55
N GLU A 179 -5.27 -0.69 -0.55
CA GLU A 179 -5.75 -0.65 0.82
C GLU A 179 -6.90 0.34 0.82
N GLU A 180 -8.12 -0.14 0.99
CA GLU A 180 -9.24 0.69 1.39
C GLU A 180 -8.99 1.13 2.84
N ASP A 181 -8.00 1.97 3.07
CA ASP A 181 -8.08 2.94 4.12
C ASP A 181 -9.10 3.98 3.62
N ASN A 182 -10.37 3.74 3.97
CA ASN A 182 -11.39 4.75 3.90
C ASN A 182 -10.87 6.02 4.55
N GLU A 183 -10.30 6.92 3.73
CA GLU A 183 -10.40 8.37 3.88
C GLU A 183 -9.49 9.20 2.97
N SER A 184 -8.83 8.67 1.92
CA SER A 184 -8.26 9.55 0.87
C SER A 184 -7.77 8.85 -0.42
N ALA A 185 -8.44 7.82 -0.90
CA ALA A 185 -8.22 7.39 -2.27
C ALA A 185 -8.74 8.50 -3.20
N LEU A 186 -7.85 9.12 -3.99
CA LEU A 186 -8.28 9.99 -5.07
C LEU A 186 -9.23 9.16 -5.96
N PRO A 187 -10.46 9.61 -6.19
CA PRO A 187 -11.43 8.86 -6.95
C PRO A 187 -10.87 8.56 -8.35
N SER A 188 -11.11 7.35 -8.85
CA SER A 188 -10.72 6.98 -10.22
C SER A 188 -11.26 8.01 -11.22
N SER A 189 -10.62 8.15 -12.38
CA SER A 189 -11.11 9.08 -13.41
C SER A 189 -12.57 8.79 -13.77
N GLN A 190 -12.98 7.53 -13.72
CA GLN A 190 -14.35 7.07 -13.95
C GLN A 190 -15.29 7.46 -12.80
N GLY A 191 -14.88 7.27 -11.54
CA GLY A 191 -15.66 7.69 -10.37
C GLY A 191 -15.77 9.22 -10.28
N MET A 192 -14.72 9.94 -10.67
CA MET A 192 -14.78 11.40 -10.78
C MET A 192 -15.74 11.85 -11.90
N LEU A 193 -15.75 11.15 -13.04
CA LEU A 193 -16.68 11.41 -14.13
C LEU A 193 -18.12 11.17 -13.68
N GLU A 194 -18.41 10.07 -13.04
CA GLU A 194 -19.73 9.75 -12.48
C GLU A 194 -20.20 10.84 -11.50
N LYS A 195 -19.33 11.25 -10.57
CA LYS A 195 -19.63 12.33 -9.64
C LYS A 195 -19.88 13.67 -10.37
N THR A 196 -19.10 13.98 -11.41
CA THR A 196 -19.27 15.19 -12.20
C THR A 196 -20.58 15.15 -12.99
N ALA A 197 -20.95 14.01 -13.56
CA ALA A 197 -22.23 13.81 -14.23
C ALA A 197 -23.41 14.01 -13.29
N LYS A 198 -23.38 13.42 -12.09
CA LYS A 198 -24.40 13.62 -11.03
C LYS A 198 -24.53 15.11 -10.65
N ASN A 199 -23.43 15.82 -10.52
CA ASN A 199 -23.44 17.27 -10.23
C ASN A 199 -24.03 18.10 -11.39
N SER A 200 -24.04 17.55 -12.60
CA SER A 200 -24.65 18.15 -13.80
C SER A 200 -26.08 17.64 -14.05
N ASN A 201 -26.75 17.07 -13.03
CA ASN A 201 -28.10 16.49 -13.08
C ASN A 201 -28.23 15.27 -14.02
N ILE A 202 -27.17 14.54 -14.28
CA ILE A 202 -27.16 13.28 -15.02
C ILE A 202 -27.07 12.15 -13.99
N ASN A 203 -28.23 11.58 -13.61
CA ASN A 203 -28.34 10.72 -12.44
C ASN A 203 -28.16 9.22 -12.74
N SER A 204 -28.27 8.82 -14.00
CA SER A 204 -28.08 7.44 -14.46
C SER A 204 -27.07 7.36 -15.62
N PHE A 205 -26.58 6.14 -15.87
CA PHE A 205 -25.70 5.92 -17.03
C PHE A 205 -26.49 6.02 -18.36
N GLU A 206 -27.77 5.73 -18.35
CA GLU A 206 -28.66 5.93 -19.51
C GLU A 206 -28.78 7.40 -19.87
N ASP A 207 -29.02 8.28 -18.88
CA ASP A 207 -29.03 9.74 -19.07
C ASP A 207 -27.67 10.23 -19.57
N PHE A 208 -26.58 9.62 -19.11
CA PHE A 208 -25.24 9.93 -19.58
C PHE A 208 -25.02 9.51 -21.03
N GLN A 209 -25.54 8.37 -21.46
CA GLN A 209 -25.50 7.94 -22.86
C GLN A 209 -26.33 8.87 -23.76
N ASP A 210 -27.47 9.36 -23.28
CA ASP A 210 -28.28 10.34 -24.01
C ASP A 210 -27.54 11.68 -24.13
N TYR A 211 -26.85 12.09 -23.07
CA TYR A 211 -25.96 13.24 -23.11
C TYR A 211 -24.87 13.07 -24.18
N LEU A 212 -24.20 11.91 -24.22
CA LEU A 212 -23.16 11.63 -25.24
C LEU A 212 -23.72 11.64 -26.66
N ARG A 213 -24.93 11.09 -26.88
CA ARG A 213 -25.61 11.13 -28.17
C ARG A 213 -25.88 12.57 -28.63
N ASN A 214 -26.30 13.43 -27.72
CA ASN A 214 -26.53 14.84 -28.01
C ASN A 214 -25.22 15.58 -28.27
N ALA A 215 -24.19 15.36 -27.45
CA ALA A 215 -22.86 15.92 -27.65
C ALA A 215 -22.26 15.52 -28.99
N TRP A 216 -22.51 14.29 -29.44
CA TRP A 216 -22.13 13.84 -30.78
C TRP A 216 -22.84 14.60 -31.89
N LYS A 217 -24.19 14.79 -31.80
CA LYS A 217 -24.98 15.52 -32.79
C LYS A 217 -24.53 16.98 -32.88
N MET A 218 -24.16 17.57 -31.75
CA MET A 218 -23.70 18.97 -31.67
C MET A 218 -22.22 19.14 -32.07
N GLY A 219 -21.49 18.03 -32.31
CA GLY A 219 -20.08 18.05 -32.66
C GLY A 219 -19.14 18.41 -31.51
N VAL A 220 -19.64 18.45 -30.26
CA VAL A 220 -18.88 18.78 -29.05
C VAL A 220 -17.97 17.62 -28.64
N TYR A 221 -18.44 16.37 -28.82
CA TYR A 221 -17.67 15.18 -28.50
C TYR A 221 -17.92 14.09 -29.54
N LYS A 222 -16.84 13.55 -30.14
CA LYS A 222 -16.93 12.51 -31.18
C LYS A 222 -15.96 11.39 -30.84
N ASN A 223 -16.50 10.32 -30.28
CA ASN A 223 -15.78 9.05 -30.07
C ASN A 223 -16.69 7.88 -30.43
N ALA A 224 -16.33 7.12 -31.46
CA ALA A 224 -17.13 5.99 -31.94
C ALA A 224 -17.27 4.87 -30.89
N GLU A 225 -16.28 4.71 -30.02
CA GLU A 225 -16.29 3.72 -28.93
C GLU A 225 -17.33 4.04 -27.84
N ALA A 226 -17.77 5.30 -27.73
CA ALA A 226 -18.78 5.70 -26.76
C ALA A 226 -20.12 4.95 -26.92
N LYS A 227 -20.36 4.37 -28.09
CA LYS A 227 -21.59 3.60 -28.40
C LYS A 227 -21.61 2.21 -27.76
N VAL A 228 -20.46 1.67 -27.37
CA VAL A 228 -20.32 0.32 -26.79
C VAL A 228 -20.12 0.34 -25.28
N TRP A 229 -19.98 1.50 -24.65
CA TRP A 229 -19.88 1.59 -23.21
C TRP A 229 -21.22 1.32 -22.54
N THR A 230 -21.20 0.46 -21.52
CA THR A 230 -22.41 0.04 -20.78
C THR A 230 -22.41 0.57 -19.34
N SER A 231 -21.26 1.07 -18.86
CA SER A 231 -21.07 1.67 -17.54
C SER A 231 -19.97 2.72 -17.57
N TYR A 232 -19.86 3.54 -16.50
CA TYR A 232 -18.74 4.47 -16.34
C TYR A 232 -17.39 3.76 -16.31
N ASN A 233 -17.33 2.52 -15.84
CA ASN A 233 -16.09 1.75 -15.74
C ASN A 233 -15.52 1.33 -17.11
N ASP A 234 -16.36 1.30 -18.16
CA ASP A 234 -15.92 0.97 -19.51
C ASP A 234 -15.22 2.12 -20.21
N ILE A 235 -15.30 3.32 -19.62
CA ILE A 235 -14.77 4.55 -20.22
C ILE A 235 -13.27 4.61 -19.95
N PRO A 236 -12.39 4.68 -20.97
CA PRO A 236 -10.97 4.86 -20.76
C PRO A 236 -10.66 6.11 -19.95
N ALA A 237 -9.67 6.06 -19.04
CA ALA A 237 -9.34 7.17 -18.14
C ALA A 237 -9.05 8.51 -18.88
N LYS A 238 -8.48 8.42 -20.09
CA LYS A 238 -8.25 9.57 -20.96
C LYS A 238 -9.57 10.22 -21.39
N GLU A 239 -10.51 9.41 -21.85
CA GLU A 239 -11.84 9.85 -22.29
C GLU A 239 -12.66 10.39 -21.12
N ALA A 240 -12.60 9.75 -19.95
CA ALA A 240 -13.24 10.23 -18.75
C ALA A 240 -12.81 11.67 -18.38
N ARG A 241 -11.52 11.99 -18.53
CA ARG A 241 -11.00 13.35 -18.29
C ARG A 241 -11.51 14.37 -19.29
N ILE A 242 -11.58 14.00 -20.56
CA ILE A 242 -12.14 14.86 -21.62
C ILE A 242 -13.61 15.14 -21.33
N LEU A 243 -14.39 14.12 -20.99
CA LEU A 243 -15.81 14.24 -20.69
C LEU A 243 -16.08 15.08 -19.45
N MET A 244 -15.24 14.95 -18.41
CA MET A 244 -15.33 15.82 -17.23
C MET A 244 -15.09 17.29 -17.56
N SER A 245 -14.17 17.60 -18.48
CA SER A 245 -13.96 18.99 -18.93
C SER A 245 -15.20 19.53 -19.65
N ILE A 246 -15.76 18.75 -20.57
CA ILE A 246 -16.95 19.13 -21.33
C ILE A 246 -18.19 19.34 -20.41
N LEU A 247 -18.31 18.53 -19.34
CA LEU A 247 -19.41 18.65 -18.36
C LEU A 247 -19.28 19.89 -17.46
N LYS A 248 -18.05 20.36 -17.22
CA LYS A 248 -17.80 21.57 -16.39
C LYS A 248 -17.97 22.88 -17.13
N ASP A 249 -17.88 22.88 -18.46
CA ASP A 249 -18.00 24.07 -19.31
C ASP A 249 -19.48 24.39 -19.63
N LYS A 250 -20.42 23.73 -18.95
CA LYS A 250 -21.87 23.95 -19.00
C LYS A 250 -22.34 24.72 -17.77
#